data_bea3609e6633872132e542e1e968e121
#
_entry.id   bea3609e6633872132e542e1e968e121
#
_cell.length_a   1.000
_cell.length_b   1.000
_cell.length_c   1.000
_cell.angle_alpha   90.00
_cell.angle_beta   90.00
_cell.angle_gamma   90.00
#
_symmetry.space_group_name_H-M   'P 1'
#
loop_
_entity.id
_entity.type
_entity.pdbx_description
1 polymer ?
#
loop_
_entity_poly.entity_id
_entity_poly.type
_entity_poly.pdbx_seq_one_letter_code
_entity_poly.pdbx_strand_id
1 'polypeptide(L)'
;MAVVAIMEPATESSSKRPQISLTSRPSNKIRVLLDTGSNGDLFFHEKGKPKPFPYLTRQVPKSWHTSNGTFHTHGRGKLRIKFLDYSASREYLVQPDIVEYDGMTMSKPGFDLILGTNTLKELGIVLNFRTKEIDIDEIILPMRDISKLSTRAKIERAWMANNNVMIHEPKSTLEATQRVVKILDAKYEKADLNAVVADNCKHLSVPDQEKLLKLLTEFEDLFDGTLGDWDTEPVSLKLKEGAKPYHGRPFPTPKAHKETLKKEVQRLCELGVLKWQPESEWALPSFIVPKQNQTVRFVSDFREVNKRIVRNPFPIPKISTVLQELEGFTYATALDLNMGYYTIRLDPDSSKICTIIFPWGKYSYLRLPMGIACSPDIFQAKMSELMVALEFVRAYIDDLLCITKGSLDDHLSKLRKVLIRLRRAGLKVNAAKCSFCATETEYLGYVLTREGIKPQPKKVEAILALTPPQNVKQLRRFLGMVQYYRDLWARRSEMLSPLTDLV
;
A
#
# COMPACT_ATOMS: atom_id res chain seq x y z
N MET A 1 -7.62 3.62 27.93
CA MET A 1 -6.51 3.98 27.04
C MET A 1 -6.87 5.27 26.34
N ALA A 2 -5.97 6.23 26.24
CA ALA A 2 -6.26 7.54 25.71
C ALA A 2 -5.32 7.87 24.53
N VAL A 3 -5.81 8.62 23.55
CA VAL A 3 -5.03 9.01 22.36
C VAL A 3 -4.81 10.51 22.39
N VAL A 4 -3.59 10.95 22.12
CA VAL A 4 -3.26 12.37 22.01
C VAL A 4 -3.12 12.72 20.53
N ALA A 5 -3.97 13.64 20.05
CA ALA A 5 -3.89 14.21 18.72
C ALA A 5 -3.31 15.63 18.77
N ILE A 6 -2.64 16.07 17.71
CA ILE A 6 -2.23 17.46 17.54
C ILE A 6 -3.21 18.13 16.59
N MET A 7 -3.84 19.20 17.02
CA MET A 7 -4.82 19.95 16.25
C MET A 7 -4.43 21.43 16.15
N GLU A 8 -4.90 22.11 15.13
CA GLU A 8 -4.77 23.55 14.97
C GLU A 8 -6.08 24.24 15.26
N PRO A 9 -6.06 25.37 16.00
CA PRO A 9 -7.19 26.30 16.00
C PRO A 9 -7.35 26.85 14.58
N ALA A 10 -8.55 26.82 14.05
CA ALA A 10 -8.85 27.42 12.75
C ALA A 10 -8.84 28.93 12.87
N THR A 11 -7.96 29.62 12.17
CA THR A 11 -7.94 31.10 12.04
C THR A 11 -8.55 31.49 10.70
N GLU A 12 -9.30 32.58 10.69
CA GLU A 12 -10.11 33.06 9.56
C GLU A 12 -9.33 33.52 8.33
N SER A 13 -8.02 33.39 8.25
CA SER A 13 -7.23 33.63 7.02
C SER A 13 -5.78 33.25 7.19
N SER A 14 -5.32 32.19 6.54
CA SER A 14 -4.00 32.22 5.92
C SER A 14 -3.82 31.05 4.92
N SER A 15 -3.57 31.41 3.67
CA SER A 15 -3.23 30.53 2.55
C SER A 15 -1.77 30.06 2.57
N LYS A 16 -1.07 30.12 3.68
CA LYS A 16 0.32 29.64 3.82
C LYS A 16 0.37 28.35 4.63
N ARG A 17 0.84 27.29 4.01
CA ARG A 17 1.14 26.02 4.68
C ARG A 17 2.19 26.27 5.79
N PRO A 18 1.91 25.98 7.07
CA PRO A 18 2.90 26.15 8.12
C PRO A 18 4.02 25.11 8.00
N GLN A 19 5.26 25.55 7.97
CA GLN A 19 6.41 24.69 8.16
C GLN A 19 6.51 24.28 9.64
N ILE A 20 6.58 22.97 9.90
CA ILE A 20 6.63 22.44 11.26
C ILE A 20 8.09 22.42 11.74
N SER A 21 8.40 23.26 12.74
CA SER A 21 9.62 23.12 13.55
C SER A 21 9.33 22.20 14.74
N LEU A 22 10.08 21.10 14.85
CA LEU A 22 9.90 20.09 15.91
C LEU A 22 10.56 20.42 17.25
N THR A 23 11.27 21.52 17.34
CA THR A 23 12.04 21.93 18.52
C THR A 23 11.36 22.98 19.40
N SER A 24 10.42 23.73 18.85
CA SER A 24 9.59 24.66 19.61
C SER A 24 8.12 24.37 19.27
N ARG A 25 7.28 24.34 20.30
CA ARG A 25 5.83 24.26 20.13
C ARG A 25 5.40 25.42 19.24
N PRO A 26 4.87 25.20 18.02
CA PRO A 26 4.31 26.32 17.27
C PRO A 26 3.22 26.97 18.12
N SER A 27 3.21 28.29 18.21
CA SER A 27 2.31 29.07 19.08
C SER A 27 0.82 28.84 18.81
N ASN A 28 0.49 28.25 17.66
CA ASN A 28 -0.86 28.01 17.19
C ASN A 28 -1.32 26.53 17.23
N LYS A 29 -0.55 25.61 17.81
CA LYS A 29 -0.92 24.19 17.86
C LYS A 29 -1.29 23.75 19.28
N ILE A 30 -2.36 22.97 19.39
CA ILE A 30 -2.84 22.38 20.64
C ILE A 30 -2.72 20.86 20.61
N ARG A 31 -2.42 20.28 21.77
CA ARG A 31 -2.43 18.83 21.97
C ARG A 31 -3.77 18.42 22.52
N VAL A 32 -4.44 17.53 21.82
CA VAL A 32 -5.78 17.09 22.15
C VAL A 32 -5.75 15.65 22.61
N LEU A 33 -6.28 15.39 23.80
CA LEU A 33 -6.52 14.05 24.31
C LEU A 33 -7.92 13.61 23.86
N LEU A 34 -7.99 12.50 23.09
CA LEU A 34 -9.24 11.85 22.75
C LEU A 34 -9.53 10.83 23.85
N ASP A 35 -10.46 11.16 24.74
CA ASP A 35 -10.69 10.40 25.97
C ASP A 35 -12.08 9.77 25.99
N THR A 36 -12.14 8.44 25.86
CA THR A 36 -13.38 7.68 25.92
C THR A 36 -13.90 7.51 27.36
N GLY A 37 -13.12 7.87 28.37
CA GLY A 37 -13.50 7.85 29.77
C GLY A 37 -14.13 9.17 30.25
N SER A 38 -13.99 10.25 29.48
CA SER A 38 -14.61 11.54 29.80
C SER A 38 -15.93 11.72 29.05
N ASN A 39 -16.98 12.18 29.72
CA ASN A 39 -18.27 12.46 29.10
C ASN A 39 -18.33 13.85 28.42
N GLY A 40 -17.38 14.73 28.66
CA GLY A 40 -17.38 16.08 28.12
C GLY A 40 -15.98 16.61 27.85
N ASP A 41 -15.93 17.77 27.21
CA ASP A 41 -14.70 18.40 26.77
C ASP A 41 -14.14 19.35 27.81
N LEU A 42 -12.81 19.36 27.97
CA LEU A 42 -12.08 20.20 28.89
C LEU A 42 -10.92 20.91 28.19
N PHE A 43 -10.80 22.21 28.32
CA PHE A 43 -9.65 22.96 27.85
C PHE A 43 -8.84 23.50 29.05
N PHE A 44 -7.55 23.21 29.08
CA PHE A 44 -6.63 23.60 30.15
C PHE A 44 -5.99 24.94 29.84
N HIS A 45 -6.26 25.93 30.69
CA HIS A 45 -5.78 27.29 30.53
C HIS A 45 -4.96 27.75 31.74
N GLU A 46 -3.81 28.34 31.49
CA GLU A 46 -2.98 28.91 32.56
C GLU A 46 -3.58 30.23 33.07
N LYS A 47 -3.83 30.29 34.37
CA LYS A 47 -4.42 31.48 35.02
C LYS A 47 -3.57 32.70 34.77
N GLY A 48 -4.21 33.81 34.40
CA GLY A 48 -3.52 35.08 34.12
C GLY A 48 -3.05 35.26 32.67
N LYS A 49 -3.10 34.22 31.82
CA LYS A 49 -2.83 34.38 30.38
C LYS A 49 -4.08 34.75 29.58
N PRO A 50 -3.97 35.45 28.43
CA PRO A 50 -5.12 35.69 27.54
C PRO A 50 -5.66 34.37 26.99
N LYS A 51 -6.99 34.22 26.99
CA LYS A 51 -7.64 33.01 26.42
C LYS A 51 -7.62 33.08 24.89
N PRO A 52 -7.24 31.99 24.21
CA PRO A 52 -6.99 31.99 22.76
C PRO A 52 -8.28 31.94 21.90
N PHE A 53 -9.47 31.92 22.51
CA PHE A 53 -10.76 31.85 21.83
C PHE A 53 -11.88 32.49 22.65
N PRO A 54 -13.04 32.83 22.04
CA PRO A 54 -14.22 33.37 22.75
C PRO A 54 -14.73 32.36 23.78
N TYR A 55 -15.11 32.86 24.95
CA TYR A 55 -15.68 32.05 26.03
C TYR A 55 -16.83 32.79 26.74
N LEU A 56 -17.71 32.00 27.35
CA LEU A 56 -18.80 32.45 28.19
C LEU A 56 -18.53 32.05 29.63
N THR A 57 -18.66 32.98 30.56
CA THR A 57 -18.60 32.69 31.99
C THR A 57 -19.96 32.12 32.42
N ARG A 58 -19.94 31.05 33.22
CA ARG A 58 -21.14 30.42 33.77
C ARG A 58 -21.51 31.13 35.08
N GLN A 59 -22.79 31.40 35.26
CA GLN A 59 -23.31 31.91 36.54
C GLN A 59 -23.22 30.85 37.64
N VAL A 60 -23.44 29.56 37.28
CA VAL A 60 -23.31 28.41 38.18
C VAL A 60 -22.17 27.56 37.72
N PRO A 61 -21.18 27.26 38.58
CA PRO A 61 -20.07 26.37 38.23
C PRO A 61 -20.54 24.97 37.88
N LYS A 62 -19.92 24.35 36.87
CA LYS A 62 -20.16 22.94 36.55
C LYS A 62 -19.19 22.06 37.31
N SER A 63 -19.72 21.09 38.06
CA SER A 63 -18.93 20.11 38.79
C SER A 63 -18.49 18.95 37.89
N TRP A 64 -17.25 18.52 38.04
CA TRP A 64 -16.64 17.38 37.38
C TRP A 64 -16.15 16.42 38.45
N HIS A 65 -16.52 15.15 38.30
CA HIS A 65 -16.12 14.07 39.20
C HIS A 65 -15.07 13.18 38.52
N THR A 66 -13.95 12.95 39.14
CA THR A 66 -12.87 12.09 38.66
C THR A 66 -12.48 11.11 39.76
N SER A 67 -11.66 10.11 39.40
CA SER A 67 -11.10 9.16 40.36
C SER A 67 -10.26 9.85 41.46
N ASN A 68 -9.75 11.05 41.21
CA ASN A 68 -8.87 11.80 42.10
C ASN A 68 -9.59 12.94 42.84
N GLY A 69 -10.93 13.04 42.73
CA GLY A 69 -11.72 14.07 43.37
C GLY A 69 -12.65 14.85 42.44
N THR A 70 -13.20 15.91 42.99
CA THR A 70 -14.16 16.80 42.29
C THR A 70 -13.52 18.17 42.06
N PHE A 71 -13.67 18.70 40.82
CA PHE A 71 -13.30 20.09 40.52
C PHE A 71 -14.43 20.82 39.80
N HIS A 72 -14.33 22.14 39.70
CA HIS A 72 -15.37 22.99 39.14
C HIS A 72 -14.84 23.82 37.97
N THR A 73 -15.68 24.01 36.95
CA THR A 73 -15.36 24.87 35.81
C THR A 73 -16.35 26.06 35.77
N HIS A 74 -15.82 27.27 35.54
CA HIS A 74 -16.59 28.53 35.54
C HIS A 74 -16.79 29.10 34.15
N GLY A 75 -16.19 28.53 33.12
CA GLY A 75 -16.28 29.04 31.76
C GLY A 75 -16.46 27.95 30.73
N ARG A 76 -17.08 28.29 29.58
CA ARG A 76 -17.23 27.42 28.42
C ARG A 76 -16.73 28.18 27.20
N GLY A 77 -15.79 27.54 26.45
CA GLY A 77 -15.20 28.12 25.27
C GLY A 77 -15.92 27.73 23.98
N LYS A 78 -15.70 28.48 22.89
CA LYS A 78 -16.02 28.10 21.53
C LYS A 78 -14.69 27.99 20.76
N LEU A 79 -14.31 26.80 20.32
CA LEU A 79 -13.05 26.54 19.66
C LEU A 79 -13.29 25.79 18.37
N ARG A 80 -12.76 26.30 17.25
CA ARG A 80 -12.70 25.57 15.99
C ARG A 80 -11.36 24.84 15.91
N ILE A 81 -11.39 23.56 15.60
CA ILE A 81 -10.21 22.71 15.51
C ILE A 81 -10.21 21.93 14.20
N LYS A 82 -9.03 21.58 13.70
CA LYS A 82 -8.86 20.68 12.58
C LYS A 82 -7.67 19.74 12.83
N PHE A 83 -7.75 18.52 12.32
CA PHE A 83 -6.64 17.57 12.41
C PHE A 83 -5.57 17.93 11.39
N LEU A 84 -4.31 18.00 11.81
CA LEU A 84 -3.18 18.36 10.94
C LEU A 84 -2.92 17.34 9.84
N ASP A 85 -3.13 16.06 10.14
CA ASP A 85 -2.91 14.94 9.24
C ASP A 85 -4.08 14.73 8.26
N TYR A 86 -5.10 15.62 8.31
CA TYR A 86 -6.28 15.53 7.48
C TYR A 86 -6.28 16.62 6.40
N SER A 87 -6.06 16.22 5.14
CA SER A 87 -5.92 17.15 4.01
C SER A 87 -7.21 17.81 3.54
N ALA A 88 -8.37 17.22 3.84
CA ALA A 88 -9.66 17.83 3.58
C ALA A 88 -9.99 18.77 4.76
N SER A 89 -9.69 20.01 4.65
CA SER A 89 -9.76 21.13 5.59
C SER A 89 -11.07 21.30 6.39
N ARG A 90 -11.71 20.19 6.83
CA ARG A 90 -12.93 20.27 7.65
C ARG A 90 -12.59 20.73 9.05
N GLU A 91 -13.27 21.77 9.46
CA GLU A 91 -13.16 22.35 10.79
C GLU A 91 -14.30 21.83 11.67
N TYR A 92 -13.95 21.49 12.90
CA TYR A 92 -14.91 21.03 13.89
C TYR A 92 -15.08 22.10 14.97
N LEU A 93 -16.33 22.45 15.27
CA LEU A 93 -16.65 23.37 16.36
C LEU A 93 -16.85 22.58 17.66
N VAL A 94 -15.97 22.79 18.63
CA VAL A 94 -16.08 22.20 19.97
C VAL A 94 -16.31 23.24 21.03
N GLN A 95 -16.96 22.85 22.14
CA GLN A 95 -17.33 23.77 23.21
C GLN A 95 -16.87 23.27 24.58
N PRO A 96 -15.53 23.24 24.82
CA PRO A 96 -14.98 22.71 26.06
C PRO A 96 -15.25 23.59 27.26
N ASP A 97 -15.42 23.00 28.43
CA ASP A 97 -15.37 23.67 29.69
C ASP A 97 -13.93 24.06 30.05
N ILE A 98 -13.69 25.24 30.59
CA ILE A 98 -12.35 25.78 30.83
C ILE A 98 -11.89 25.39 32.23
N VAL A 99 -10.77 24.67 32.30
CA VAL A 99 -10.07 24.36 33.56
C VAL A 99 -8.88 25.31 33.68
N GLU A 100 -8.94 26.21 34.67
CA GLU A 100 -7.84 27.12 34.97
C GLU A 100 -6.85 26.43 35.93
N TYR A 101 -5.57 26.44 35.60
CA TYR A 101 -4.51 25.95 36.45
C TYR A 101 -3.48 27.03 36.74
N ASP A 102 -2.91 27.01 37.94
CA ASP A 102 -1.84 27.89 38.35
C ASP A 102 -0.48 27.27 37.93
N GLY A 103 0.21 27.95 37.03
CA GLY A 103 1.49 27.49 36.51
C GLY A 103 2.63 27.49 37.53
N MET A 104 2.43 28.11 38.70
CA MET A 104 3.42 28.09 39.78
C MET A 104 3.24 26.89 40.71
N THR A 105 2.01 26.42 40.89
CA THR A 105 1.67 25.35 41.85
C THR A 105 1.39 24.00 41.21
N MET A 106 1.07 23.97 39.92
CA MET A 106 0.78 22.73 39.18
C MET A 106 1.66 22.62 37.93
N SER A 107 2.23 21.45 37.69
CA SER A 107 2.89 21.17 36.42
C SER A 107 1.88 21.27 35.28
N LYS A 108 2.31 21.87 34.15
CA LYS A 108 1.47 21.98 32.95
C LYS A 108 0.97 20.60 32.52
N PRO A 109 -0.35 20.44 32.27
CA PRO A 109 -0.88 19.18 31.73
C PRO A 109 -0.19 18.74 30.44
N GLY A 110 -0.11 17.45 30.21
CA GLY A 110 0.49 16.89 29.01
C GLY A 110 -0.25 17.21 27.70
N PHE A 111 -1.47 17.77 27.81
CA PHE A 111 -2.39 18.13 26.72
C PHE A 111 -3.06 19.45 27.05
N ASP A 112 -3.61 20.11 26.04
CA ASP A 112 -4.27 21.41 26.13
C ASP A 112 -5.80 21.28 26.10
N LEU A 113 -6.33 20.26 25.43
CA LEU A 113 -7.76 19.99 25.27
C LEU A 113 -8.03 18.50 25.48
N ILE A 114 -9.11 18.17 26.16
CA ILE A 114 -9.72 16.83 26.18
C ILE A 114 -10.99 16.89 25.34
N LEU A 115 -11.13 15.95 24.41
CA LEU A 115 -12.41 15.67 23.75
C LEU A 115 -13.00 14.40 24.35
N GLY A 116 -14.16 14.55 24.96
CA GLY A 116 -14.86 13.46 25.63
C GLY A 116 -15.77 12.67 24.69
N THR A 117 -16.33 11.59 25.21
CA THR A 117 -17.16 10.62 24.47
C THR A 117 -18.32 11.26 23.71
N ASN A 118 -18.96 12.29 24.29
CA ASN A 118 -20.11 12.94 23.63
C ASN A 118 -19.67 13.65 22.34
N THR A 119 -18.59 14.42 22.37
CA THR A 119 -18.03 15.10 21.21
C THR A 119 -17.43 14.11 20.21
N LEU A 120 -16.77 13.03 20.67
CA LEU A 120 -16.27 11.98 19.78
C LEU A 120 -17.41 11.34 18.98
N LYS A 121 -18.56 11.07 19.62
CA LYS A 121 -19.76 10.54 18.96
C LYS A 121 -20.37 11.54 17.98
N GLU A 122 -20.51 12.80 18.39
CA GLU A 122 -21.08 13.87 17.56
C GLU A 122 -20.25 14.12 16.30
N LEU A 123 -18.93 14.04 16.40
CA LEU A 123 -18.00 14.21 15.29
C LEU A 123 -17.79 12.91 14.47
N GLY A 124 -18.43 11.81 14.85
CA GLY A 124 -18.24 10.51 14.17
C GLY A 124 -16.85 9.92 14.32
N ILE A 125 -16.10 10.33 15.39
CA ILE A 125 -14.74 9.85 15.62
C ILE A 125 -14.78 8.48 16.27
N VAL A 126 -14.25 7.47 15.59
CA VAL A 126 -14.09 6.12 16.10
C VAL A 126 -12.63 5.85 16.44
N LEU A 127 -12.36 5.53 17.71
CA LEU A 127 -11.01 5.15 18.16
C LEU A 127 -10.88 3.63 18.14
N ASN A 128 -10.15 3.11 17.18
CA ASN A 128 -9.86 1.70 17.09
C ASN A 128 -8.49 1.39 17.72
N PHE A 129 -8.47 1.09 18.99
CA PHE A 129 -7.24 0.73 19.71
C PHE A 129 -6.64 -0.60 19.24
N ARG A 130 -7.39 -1.42 18.53
CA ARG A 130 -6.95 -2.71 18.02
C ARG A 130 -6.09 -2.56 16.76
N THR A 131 -6.58 -1.77 15.79
CA THR A 131 -5.82 -1.46 14.57
C THR A 131 -4.87 -0.29 14.78
N LYS A 132 -5.00 0.41 15.95
CA LYS A 132 -4.32 1.67 16.25
C LYS A 132 -4.65 2.75 15.22
N GLU A 133 -5.91 2.88 14.91
CA GLU A 133 -6.43 3.81 13.92
C GLU A 133 -7.52 4.69 14.53
N ILE A 134 -7.62 5.90 14.01
CA ILE A 134 -8.69 6.84 14.27
C ILE A 134 -9.45 6.97 12.96
N ASP A 135 -10.74 6.63 12.96
CA ASP A 135 -11.62 6.85 11.83
C ASP A 135 -12.39 8.15 12.05
N ILE A 136 -12.30 9.06 11.07
CA ILE A 136 -13.00 10.35 11.07
C ILE A 136 -13.51 10.58 9.65
N ASP A 137 -14.83 10.64 9.46
CA ASP A 137 -15.45 10.89 8.16
C ASP A 137 -14.93 9.92 7.07
N GLU A 138 -14.84 8.62 7.39
CA GLU A 138 -14.30 7.55 6.50
C GLU A 138 -12.80 7.66 6.21
N ILE A 139 -12.09 8.55 6.87
CA ILE A 139 -10.64 8.69 6.77
C ILE A 139 -9.98 8.07 7.97
N ILE A 140 -9.09 7.13 7.69
CA ILE A 140 -8.38 6.36 8.71
C ILE A 140 -7.01 6.99 8.96
N LEU A 141 -6.80 7.51 10.18
CA LEU A 141 -5.54 8.06 10.66
C LEU A 141 -4.86 7.06 11.62
N PRO A 142 -3.54 6.80 11.48
CA PRO A 142 -2.86 5.88 12.38
C PRO A 142 -2.59 6.49 13.75
N MET A 143 -2.82 5.73 14.83
CA MET A 143 -2.39 6.08 16.18
C MET A 143 -0.89 5.82 16.35
N ARG A 144 -0.17 6.79 16.92
CA ARG A 144 1.28 6.69 17.17
C ARG A 144 1.55 6.41 18.65
N ASP A 145 2.57 5.62 18.93
CA ASP A 145 3.02 5.37 20.30
C ASP A 145 3.82 6.57 20.84
N ILE A 146 3.36 7.17 21.93
CA ILE A 146 3.98 8.33 22.59
C ILE A 146 5.43 8.03 23.00
N SER A 147 5.75 6.81 23.43
CA SER A 147 7.11 6.42 23.81
C SER A 147 8.10 6.49 22.64
N LYS A 148 7.61 6.49 21.41
CA LYS A 148 8.41 6.61 20.18
C LYS A 148 8.55 8.06 19.69
N LEU A 149 7.85 9.00 20.30
CA LEU A 149 7.86 10.42 19.90
C LEU A 149 8.99 11.24 20.57
N SER A 150 9.82 10.63 21.43
CA SER A 150 10.82 11.32 22.24
C SER A 150 12.07 11.78 21.49
N THR A 151 12.34 11.32 20.27
CA THR A 151 13.52 11.70 19.49
C THR A 151 13.13 12.32 18.13
N ARG A 152 13.73 13.47 17.80
CA ARG A 152 13.51 14.25 16.57
C ARG A 152 13.55 13.39 15.30
N ALA A 153 14.53 12.51 15.17
CA ALA A 153 14.68 11.64 14.01
C ALA A 153 13.55 10.58 13.87
N LYS A 154 12.99 10.13 15.00
CA LYS A 154 11.86 9.19 15.02
C LYS A 154 10.56 9.89 14.66
N ILE A 155 10.38 11.14 15.09
CA ILE A 155 9.23 11.98 14.75
C ILE A 155 9.23 12.31 13.25
N GLU A 156 10.37 12.74 12.70
CA GLU A 156 10.51 13.02 11.27
C GLU A 156 10.28 11.77 10.41
N ARG A 157 10.79 10.60 10.80
CA ARG A 157 10.53 9.33 10.09
C ARG A 157 9.09 8.89 10.19
N ALA A 158 8.46 9.04 11.35
CA ALA A 158 7.04 8.73 11.53
C ALA A 158 6.15 9.68 10.73
N TRP A 159 6.51 10.96 10.65
CA TRP A 159 5.78 11.97 9.89
C TRP A 159 5.93 11.77 8.36
N MET A 160 7.14 11.49 7.88
CA MET A 160 7.40 11.18 6.47
C MET A 160 6.74 9.87 6.03
N ALA A 161 6.70 8.86 6.89
CA ALA A 161 5.99 7.61 6.60
C ALA A 161 4.48 7.83 6.44
N ASN A 162 3.89 8.77 7.16
CA ASN A 162 2.44 9.00 7.13
C ASN A 162 1.96 9.88 5.98
N ASN A 163 2.79 10.77 5.43
CA ASN A 163 2.44 11.50 4.21
C ASN A 163 2.36 10.58 2.97
N ASN A 164 2.90 9.36 3.08
CA ASN A 164 2.82 8.32 2.05
C ASN A 164 1.72 7.27 2.30
N VAL A 165 0.96 7.35 3.40
CA VAL A 165 0.07 6.27 3.87
C VAL A 165 -1.42 6.58 3.64
N MET A 166 -1.77 7.53 2.80
CA MET A 166 -3.17 7.67 2.35
C MET A 166 -3.56 6.68 1.24
N ILE A 167 -2.71 5.71 0.95
CA ILE A 167 -3.06 4.58 0.11
C ILE A 167 -2.74 3.35 0.94
N HIS A 168 -3.71 2.48 1.14
CA HIS A 168 -3.44 1.12 1.56
C HIS A 168 -2.28 0.61 0.68
N GLU A 169 -1.04 0.77 1.16
CA GLU A 169 -0.03 -0.14 0.70
C GLU A 169 -0.62 -1.51 0.95
N PRO A 170 -0.72 -2.37 -0.08
CA PRO A 170 -1.00 -3.75 0.16
C PRO A 170 -0.04 -4.16 1.28
N LYS A 171 -0.51 -4.88 2.29
CA LYS A 171 0.23 -5.35 3.48
C LYS A 171 1.48 -6.14 3.15
N SER A 172 2.02 -5.96 1.97
CA SER A 172 3.14 -6.70 1.45
C SER A 172 4.06 -5.88 0.59
N THR A 173 4.84 -5.01 1.21
CA THR A 173 6.23 -4.88 0.75
C THR A 173 6.85 -6.28 0.57
N LEU A 174 6.44 -7.25 1.37
CA LEU A 174 6.86 -8.66 1.23
C LEU A 174 6.19 -9.34 0.03
N GLU A 175 4.91 -9.11 -0.27
CA GLU A 175 4.21 -9.68 -1.43
C GLU A 175 4.52 -8.93 -2.72
N ALA A 176 4.64 -7.60 -2.72
CA ALA A 176 5.20 -6.85 -3.84
C ALA A 176 6.66 -7.27 -4.09
N THR A 177 7.45 -7.48 -3.02
CA THR A 177 8.81 -8.02 -3.12
C THR A 177 8.78 -9.48 -3.57
N GLN A 178 7.85 -10.31 -3.13
CA GLN A 178 7.71 -11.71 -3.59
C GLN A 178 7.19 -11.81 -5.02
N ARG A 179 6.33 -10.88 -5.49
CA ARG A 179 5.94 -10.79 -6.91
C ARG A 179 7.10 -10.35 -7.79
N VAL A 180 7.91 -9.39 -7.36
CA VAL A 180 9.19 -9.03 -8.00
C VAL A 180 10.12 -10.24 -8.15
N VAL A 181 10.12 -11.13 -7.15
CA VAL A 181 10.90 -12.39 -7.18
C VAL A 181 10.44 -13.33 -8.27
N LYS A 182 9.13 -13.53 -8.43
CA LYS A 182 8.61 -14.41 -9.48
C LYS A 182 9.02 -13.94 -10.88
N ILE A 183 9.14 -12.64 -11.09
CA ILE A 183 9.49 -12.05 -12.39
C ILE A 183 10.97 -12.25 -12.73
N LEU A 184 11.87 -12.12 -11.75
CA LEU A 184 13.30 -12.37 -11.95
C LEU A 184 13.65 -13.88 -12.04
N ASP A 185 12.75 -14.76 -11.61
CA ASP A 185 12.91 -16.22 -11.68
C ASP A 185 12.32 -16.85 -12.94
N ALA A 186 11.56 -16.10 -13.72
CA ALA A 186 11.05 -16.62 -14.97
C ALA A 186 12.24 -16.88 -15.91
N LYS A 187 12.44 -18.11 -16.27
CA LYS A 187 13.17 -18.45 -17.50
C LYS A 187 12.34 -17.87 -18.64
N TYR A 188 12.89 -16.84 -19.28
CA TYR A 188 12.26 -16.19 -20.42
C TYR A 188 12.61 -17.00 -21.67
N GLU A 189 12.02 -18.17 -21.77
CA GLU A 189 12.17 -19.06 -22.91
C GLU A 189 10.83 -19.13 -23.64
N LYS A 190 10.88 -19.36 -24.93
CA LYS A 190 9.68 -19.62 -25.73
C LYS A 190 8.92 -20.80 -25.13
N ALA A 191 7.63 -20.62 -24.90
CA ALA A 191 6.80 -21.65 -24.32
C ALA A 191 6.52 -22.76 -25.33
N ASP A 192 6.63 -24.01 -24.92
CA ASP A 192 6.04 -25.14 -25.64
C ASP A 192 4.54 -25.19 -25.30
N LEU A 193 3.72 -24.65 -26.19
CA LEU A 193 2.27 -24.58 -25.99
C LEU A 193 1.61 -25.96 -25.96
N ASN A 194 2.20 -26.98 -26.68
CA ASN A 194 1.71 -28.36 -26.62
C ASN A 194 1.89 -28.91 -25.20
N ALA A 195 3.09 -28.76 -24.64
CA ALA A 195 3.38 -29.20 -23.28
C ALA A 195 2.50 -28.44 -22.25
N VAL A 196 2.34 -27.11 -22.40
CA VAL A 196 1.51 -26.30 -21.50
C VAL A 196 0.05 -26.77 -21.49
N VAL A 197 -0.53 -27.08 -22.65
CA VAL A 197 -1.93 -27.56 -22.73
C VAL A 197 -2.02 -28.98 -22.19
N ALA A 198 -1.11 -29.87 -22.57
CA ALA A 198 -1.11 -31.28 -22.13
C ALA A 198 -0.94 -31.45 -20.62
N ASP A 199 -0.06 -30.63 -20.00
CA ASP A 199 0.24 -30.71 -18.57
C ASP A 199 -0.77 -29.95 -17.69
N ASN A 200 -1.17 -28.77 -18.10
CA ASN A 200 -1.97 -27.87 -17.26
C ASN A 200 -3.49 -27.91 -17.54
N CYS A 201 -3.92 -28.51 -18.67
CA CYS A 201 -5.33 -28.53 -19.06
C CYS A 201 -5.95 -29.94 -19.08
N LYS A 202 -5.46 -30.84 -18.23
CA LYS A 202 -5.97 -32.25 -18.11
C LYS A 202 -7.44 -32.35 -17.72
N HIS A 203 -8.01 -31.27 -17.21
CA HIS A 203 -9.43 -31.16 -16.86
C HIS A 203 -10.34 -30.95 -18.09
N LEU A 204 -9.77 -30.64 -19.26
CA LEU A 204 -10.51 -30.52 -20.53
C LEU A 204 -10.51 -31.87 -21.29
N SER A 205 -11.57 -32.09 -22.08
CA SER A 205 -11.60 -33.20 -23.02
C SER A 205 -10.54 -33.03 -24.13
N VAL A 206 -10.09 -34.11 -24.76
CA VAL A 206 -9.11 -34.03 -25.85
C VAL A 206 -9.52 -33.07 -26.97
N PRO A 207 -10.78 -33.12 -27.49
CA PRO A 207 -11.24 -32.13 -28.48
C PRO A 207 -11.19 -30.69 -27.99
N ASP A 208 -11.42 -30.47 -26.72
CA ASP A 208 -11.41 -29.12 -26.13
C ASP A 208 -9.97 -28.61 -25.93
N GLN A 209 -9.03 -29.50 -25.58
CA GLN A 209 -7.60 -29.19 -25.58
C GLN A 209 -7.09 -28.80 -26.97
N GLU A 210 -7.53 -29.48 -28.02
CA GLU A 210 -7.19 -29.15 -29.41
C GLU A 210 -7.71 -27.77 -29.82
N LYS A 211 -8.96 -27.42 -29.44
CA LYS A 211 -9.51 -26.07 -29.67
C LYS A 211 -8.68 -25.00 -28.98
N LEU A 212 -8.33 -25.21 -27.70
CA LEU A 212 -7.49 -24.29 -26.93
C LEU A 212 -6.11 -24.16 -27.57
N LEU A 213 -5.45 -25.28 -27.89
CA LEU A 213 -4.15 -25.29 -28.52
C LEU A 213 -4.15 -24.52 -29.84
N LYS A 214 -5.16 -24.74 -30.68
CA LYS A 214 -5.35 -23.99 -31.95
C LYS A 214 -5.42 -22.48 -31.69
N LEU A 215 -6.18 -22.06 -30.66
CA LEU A 215 -6.25 -20.65 -30.28
C LEU A 215 -4.88 -20.11 -29.85
N LEU A 216 -4.18 -20.83 -28.93
CA LEU A 216 -2.89 -20.35 -28.41
C LEU A 216 -1.82 -20.29 -29.49
N THR A 217 -1.81 -21.26 -30.44
CA THR A 217 -0.88 -21.28 -31.59
C THR A 217 -1.10 -20.10 -32.52
N GLU A 218 -2.34 -19.64 -32.71
CA GLU A 218 -2.62 -18.42 -33.49
C GLU A 218 -1.97 -17.16 -32.87
N PHE A 219 -1.71 -17.21 -31.55
CA PHE A 219 -1.07 -16.13 -30.79
C PHE A 219 0.31 -16.52 -30.24
N GLU A 220 1.01 -17.46 -30.92
CA GLU A 220 2.31 -17.98 -30.46
C GLU A 220 3.34 -16.86 -30.19
N ASP A 221 3.27 -15.78 -30.96
CA ASP A 221 4.10 -14.59 -30.78
C ASP A 221 3.93 -13.91 -29.41
N LEU A 222 2.81 -14.09 -28.70
CA LEU A 222 2.66 -13.60 -27.34
C LEU A 222 3.44 -14.42 -26.32
N PHE A 223 3.79 -15.65 -26.62
CA PHE A 223 4.37 -16.65 -25.72
C PHE A 223 5.84 -16.96 -26.05
N ASP A 224 6.50 -16.07 -26.77
CA ASP A 224 7.89 -16.28 -27.27
C ASP A 224 8.98 -16.05 -26.20
N GLY A 225 8.60 -15.67 -24.98
CA GLY A 225 9.52 -15.42 -23.87
C GLY A 225 10.28 -14.10 -23.94
N THR A 226 10.08 -13.30 -24.99
CA THR A 226 10.77 -11.99 -25.14
C THR A 226 10.16 -10.93 -24.24
N LEU A 227 10.86 -9.81 -24.07
CA LEU A 227 10.32 -8.61 -23.45
C LEU A 227 9.32 -7.94 -24.38
N GLY A 228 8.13 -7.66 -23.88
CA GLY A 228 7.15 -6.85 -24.59
C GLY A 228 7.59 -5.37 -24.67
N ASP A 229 6.99 -4.68 -25.62
CA ASP A 229 7.17 -3.23 -25.77
C ASP A 229 5.78 -2.60 -25.91
N TRP A 230 5.28 -2.08 -24.80
CA TRP A 230 3.93 -1.51 -24.80
C TRP A 230 3.88 -0.28 -25.69
N ASP A 231 3.10 -0.37 -26.76
CA ASP A 231 2.87 0.73 -27.69
C ASP A 231 2.06 1.86 -27.00
N THR A 232 2.79 2.73 -26.33
CA THR A 232 2.24 3.85 -25.57
C THR A 232 3.31 4.91 -25.38
N GLU A 233 2.89 6.15 -25.14
CA GLU A 233 3.80 7.25 -24.83
C GLU A 233 4.71 6.91 -23.64
N PRO A 234 6.02 7.26 -23.74
CA PRO A 234 6.95 7.10 -22.65
C PRO A 234 6.46 7.81 -21.37
N VAL A 235 6.68 7.18 -20.23
CA VAL A 235 6.26 7.72 -18.95
C VAL A 235 7.20 8.80 -18.46
N SER A 236 6.63 9.95 -18.06
CA SER A 236 7.33 11.05 -17.41
C SER A 236 7.11 11.03 -15.89
N LEU A 237 8.20 10.93 -15.14
CA LEU A 237 8.20 11.02 -13.68
C LEU A 237 8.49 12.48 -13.28
N LYS A 238 7.47 13.19 -12.81
CA LYS A 238 7.61 14.59 -12.40
C LYS A 238 8.27 14.69 -11.03
N LEU A 239 9.32 15.51 -10.94
CA LEU A 239 9.94 15.86 -9.67
C LEU A 239 9.09 16.92 -8.93
N LYS A 240 9.13 16.89 -7.61
CA LYS A 240 8.60 17.96 -6.77
C LYS A 240 9.45 19.21 -6.93
N GLU A 241 8.84 20.37 -6.75
CA GLU A 241 9.54 21.65 -6.79
C GLU A 241 10.72 21.68 -5.80
N GLY A 242 11.88 22.13 -6.27
CA GLY A 242 13.11 22.17 -5.48
C GLY A 242 13.76 20.81 -5.19
N ALA A 243 13.28 19.73 -5.79
CA ALA A 243 13.90 18.42 -5.62
C ALA A 243 15.30 18.37 -6.23
N LYS A 244 16.28 17.97 -5.42
CA LYS A 244 17.68 17.81 -5.86
C LYS A 244 17.99 16.34 -6.16
N PRO A 245 18.91 16.06 -7.10
CA PRO A 245 19.40 14.73 -7.36
C PRO A 245 19.93 14.06 -6.07
N TYR A 246 19.80 12.75 -6.01
CA TYR A 246 20.32 11.95 -4.90
C TYR A 246 21.41 11.01 -5.39
N HIS A 247 22.57 11.12 -4.77
CA HIS A 247 23.72 10.27 -5.04
C HIS A 247 24.07 9.43 -3.81
N GLY A 248 23.64 8.17 -3.80
CA GLY A 248 23.98 7.19 -2.77
C GLY A 248 25.29 6.48 -3.04
N ARG A 249 25.88 5.88 -2.00
CA ARG A 249 27.03 4.99 -2.16
C ARG A 249 26.58 3.59 -2.57
N PRO A 250 27.31 2.88 -3.46
CA PRO A 250 26.97 1.51 -3.82
C PRO A 250 27.10 0.59 -2.60
N PHE A 251 26.20 -0.37 -2.49
CA PHE A 251 26.34 -1.42 -1.49
C PHE A 251 27.44 -2.40 -1.88
N PRO A 252 28.22 -2.91 -0.91
CA PRO A 252 29.19 -3.96 -1.18
C PRO A 252 28.48 -5.24 -1.65
N THR A 253 28.94 -5.80 -2.73
CA THR A 253 28.42 -7.07 -3.26
C THR A 253 29.27 -8.23 -2.75
N PRO A 254 28.69 -9.25 -2.09
CA PRO A 254 29.44 -10.43 -1.67
C PRO A 254 30.14 -11.08 -2.85
N LYS A 255 31.39 -11.50 -2.66
CA LYS A 255 32.24 -12.07 -3.73
C LYS A 255 31.56 -13.26 -4.43
N ALA A 256 30.87 -14.12 -3.66
CA ALA A 256 30.15 -15.29 -4.18
C ALA A 256 29.04 -14.96 -5.19
N HIS A 257 28.45 -13.76 -5.12
CA HIS A 257 27.31 -13.37 -5.96
C HIS A 257 27.65 -12.29 -7.00
N LYS A 258 28.89 -11.80 -7.01
CA LYS A 258 29.31 -10.65 -7.85
C LYS A 258 29.16 -10.97 -9.35
N GLU A 259 29.62 -12.14 -9.77
CA GLU A 259 29.56 -12.52 -11.19
C GLU A 259 28.12 -12.81 -11.63
N THR A 260 27.30 -13.44 -10.78
CA THR A 260 25.87 -13.66 -11.05
C THR A 260 25.13 -12.35 -11.22
N LEU A 261 25.42 -11.36 -10.36
CA LEU A 261 24.82 -10.02 -10.45
C LEU A 261 25.28 -9.28 -11.72
N LYS A 262 26.55 -9.35 -12.08
CA LYS A 262 27.04 -8.75 -13.34
C LYS A 262 26.37 -9.33 -14.57
N LYS A 263 26.22 -10.67 -14.61
CA LYS A 263 25.51 -11.36 -15.70
C LYS A 263 24.05 -10.89 -15.80
N GLU A 264 23.36 -10.72 -14.66
CA GLU A 264 21.99 -10.22 -14.66
C GLU A 264 21.89 -8.76 -15.14
N VAL A 265 22.80 -7.89 -14.68
CA VAL A 265 22.87 -6.50 -15.17
C VAL A 265 23.15 -6.45 -16.68
N GLN A 266 24.07 -7.29 -17.16
CA GLN A 266 24.39 -7.40 -18.58
C GLN A 266 23.16 -7.87 -19.38
N ARG A 267 22.46 -8.90 -18.91
CA ARG A 267 21.22 -9.38 -19.54
C ARG A 267 20.14 -8.27 -19.63
N LEU A 268 19.97 -7.48 -18.56
CA LEU A 268 19.03 -6.36 -18.57
C LEU A 268 19.46 -5.23 -19.55
N CYS A 269 20.77 -5.06 -19.75
CA CYS A 269 21.27 -4.14 -20.78
C CYS A 269 20.97 -4.66 -22.20
N GLU A 270 21.18 -5.93 -22.45
CA GLU A 270 20.88 -6.60 -23.74
C GLU A 270 19.38 -6.53 -24.08
N LEU A 271 18.52 -6.66 -23.06
CA LEU A 271 17.07 -6.50 -23.18
C LEU A 271 16.62 -5.03 -23.34
N GLY A 272 17.51 -4.07 -23.28
CA GLY A 272 17.15 -2.64 -23.32
C GLY A 272 16.36 -2.15 -22.11
N VAL A 273 16.50 -2.84 -20.96
CA VAL A 273 15.91 -2.40 -19.67
C VAL A 273 16.86 -1.43 -18.97
N LEU A 274 18.15 -1.69 -19.01
CA LEU A 274 19.19 -0.85 -18.43
C LEU A 274 20.12 -0.30 -19.51
N LYS A 275 20.72 0.87 -19.24
CA LYS A 275 21.76 1.48 -20.06
C LYS A 275 22.89 1.98 -19.16
N TRP A 276 24.13 1.77 -19.58
CA TRP A 276 25.30 2.39 -18.91
C TRP A 276 25.19 3.91 -18.91
N GLN A 277 25.29 4.54 -17.74
CA GLN A 277 25.11 5.98 -17.58
C GLN A 277 26.02 6.54 -16.48
N PRO A 278 27.33 6.65 -16.69
CA PRO A 278 28.31 7.05 -15.67
C PRO A 278 28.12 8.51 -15.22
N GLU A 279 27.63 9.38 -16.09
CA GLU A 279 27.52 10.82 -15.86
C GLU A 279 26.24 11.27 -15.12
N SER A 280 25.31 10.36 -14.85
CA SER A 280 24.08 10.74 -14.15
C SER A 280 24.36 11.33 -12.77
N GLU A 281 23.71 12.43 -12.44
CA GLU A 281 23.73 13.02 -11.09
C GLU A 281 22.96 12.18 -10.07
N TRP A 282 22.12 11.27 -10.55
CA TRP A 282 21.39 10.32 -9.72
C TRP A 282 22.18 9.03 -9.53
N ALA A 283 22.15 8.47 -8.34
CA ALA A 283 22.75 7.18 -8.05
C ALA A 283 22.02 6.50 -6.89
N LEU A 284 21.20 5.52 -7.22
CA LEU A 284 20.39 4.78 -6.26
C LEU A 284 21.07 3.46 -5.92
N PRO A 285 21.31 3.18 -4.63
CA PRO A 285 21.95 1.94 -4.24
C PRO A 285 21.11 0.73 -4.67
N SER A 286 21.78 -0.30 -5.16
CA SER A 286 21.16 -1.56 -5.50
C SER A 286 21.86 -2.70 -4.79
N PHE A 287 21.10 -3.70 -4.38
CA PHE A 287 21.60 -4.84 -3.63
C PHE A 287 20.98 -6.14 -4.11
N ILE A 288 21.54 -7.23 -3.67
CA ILE A 288 21.05 -8.56 -3.99
C ILE A 288 20.47 -9.21 -2.73
N VAL A 289 19.43 -10.00 -2.94
CA VAL A 289 18.87 -10.90 -1.94
C VAL A 289 19.12 -12.33 -2.43
N PRO A 290 19.92 -13.14 -1.72
CA PRO A 290 20.11 -14.55 -2.05
C PRO A 290 18.80 -15.33 -1.93
N LYS A 291 18.59 -16.30 -2.81
CA LYS A 291 17.47 -17.22 -2.78
C LYS A 291 17.91 -18.61 -2.34
N GLN A 292 16.95 -19.43 -1.90
CA GLN A 292 17.21 -20.82 -1.48
C GLN A 292 17.75 -21.71 -2.62
N ASN A 293 17.42 -21.37 -3.88
CA ASN A 293 17.87 -22.12 -5.07
C ASN A 293 19.19 -21.63 -5.67
N GLN A 294 20.06 -20.99 -4.87
CA GLN A 294 21.36 -20.44 -5.27
C GLN A 294 21.30 -19.30 -6.31
N THR A 295 20.13 -18.83 -6.70
CA THR A 295 19.99 -17.62 -7.51
C THR A 295 19.97 -16.37 -6.66
N VAL A 296 20.18 -15.21 -7.28
CA VAL A 296 20.13 -13.92 -6.58
C VAL A 296 19.01 -13.06 -7.13
N ARG A 297 18.42 -12.28 -6.23
CA ARG A 297 17.48 -11.24 -6.57
C ARG A 297 18.18 -9.89 -6.52
N PHE A 298 18.03 -9.15 -7.57
CA PHE A 298 18.45 -7.77 -7.64
C PHE A 298 17.32 -6.82 -7.21
N VAL A 299 17.61 -5.89 -6.31
CA VAL A 299 16.64 -4.93 -5.78
C VAL A 299 17.25 -3.53 -5.85
N SER A 300 16.56 -2.59 -6.47
CA SER A 300 16.94 -1.17 -6.51
C SER A 300 16.21 -0.40 -5.42
N ASP A 301 16.95 0.41 -4.67
CA ASP A 301 16.38 1.21 -3.58
C ASP A 301 15.89 2.57 -4.08
N PHE A 302 14.64 2.62 -4.45
CA PHE A 302 13.99 3.84 -4.94
C PHE A 302 13.41 4.74 -3.84
N ARG A 303 13.62 4.46 -2.55
CA ARG A 303 13.04 5.25 -1.45
C ARG A 303 13.36 6.74 -1.55
N GLU A 304 14.57 7.10 -1.95
CA GLU A 304 14.97 8.50 -2.10
C GLU A 304 14.36 9.17 -3.33
N VAL A 305 14.16 8.45 -4.41
CA VAL A 305 13.39 8.95 -5.57
C VAL A 305 11.93 9.12 -5.22
N ASN A 306 11.33 8.15 -4.55
CA ASN A 306 9.92 8.20 -4.15
C ASN A 306 9.57 9.40 -3.25
N LYS A 307 10.53 9.90 -2.48
CA LYS A 307 10.36 11.15 -1.70
C LYS A 307 10.30 12.40 -2.58
N ARG A 308 10.95 12.37 -3.75
CA ARG A 308 11.21 13.51 -4.63
C ARG A 308 10.28 13.58 -5.83
N ILE A 309 9.64 12.48 -6.21
CA ILE A 309 8.67 12.47 -7.30
C ILE A 309 7.28 12.87 -6.82
N VAL A 310 6.49 13.43 -7.74
CA VAL A 310 5.06 13.65 -7.57
C VAL A 310 4.35 12.34 -7.90
N ARG A 311 3.53 11.84 -6.98
CA ARG A 311 2.69 10.67 -7.22
C ARG A 311 1.28 11.11 -7.61
N ASN A 312 0.78 10.59 -8.71
CA ASN A 312 -0.61 10.69 -9.12
C ASN A 312 -1.26 9.33 -8.87
N PRO A 313 -1.98 9.15 -7.76
CA PRO A 313 -2.60 7.86 -7.43
C PRO A 313 -3.68 7.51 -8.45
N PHE A 314 -3.69 6.25 -8.88
CA PHE A 314 -4.78 5.68 -9.64
C PHE A 314 -5.59 4.75 -8.71
N PRO A 315 -6.93 4.69 -8.81
CA PRO A 315 -7.75 3.83 -7.98
C PRO A 315 -7.50 2.35 -8.32
N ILE A 316 -6.61 1.71 -7.57
CA ILE A 316 -6.39 0.27 -7.65
C ILE A 316 -7.54 -0.42 -6.92
N PRO A 317 -8.30 -1.33 -7.56
CA PRO A 317 -9.43 -1.97 -6.91
C PRO A 317 -8.99 -2.78 -5.69
N LYS A 318 -9.82 -2.82 -4.65
CA LYS A 318 -9.56 -3.69 -3.50
C LYS A 318 -9.71 -5.15 -3.94
N ILE A 319 -8.82 -6.01 -3.47
CA ILE A 319 -8.86 -7.46 -3.77
C ILE A 319 -10.23 -8.05 -3.40
N SER A 320 -10.78 -7.68 -2.23
CA SER A 320 -12.11 -8.12 -1.80
C SER A 320 -13.22 -7.72 -2.78
N THR A 321 -13.18 -6.51 -3.33
CA THR A 321 -14.15 -6.04 -4.32
C THR A 321 -14.03 -6.83 -5.63
N VAL A 322 -12.80 -7.02 -6.11
CA VAL A 322 -12.55 -7.84 -7.32
C VAL A 322 -13.07 -9.26 -7.14
N LEU A 323 -12.85 -9.84 -5.95
CA LEU A 323 -13.27 -11.21 -5.64
C LEU A 323 -14.81 -11.35 -5.50
N GLN A 324 -15.50 -10.35 -4.97
CA GLN A 324 -16.97 -10.35 -4.84
C GLN A 324 -17.67 -10.40 -6.21
N GLU A 325 -17.06 -9.87 -7.25
CA GLU A 325 -17.58 -9.86 -8.61
C GLU A 325 -17.36 -11.19 -9.37
N LEU A 326 -16.74 -12.20 -8.75
CA LEU A 326 -16.30 -13.43 -9.42
C LEU A 326 -17.24 -14.64 -9.23
N GLU A 327 -18.44 -14.44 -8.73
CA GLU A 327 -19.37 -15.55 -8.45
C GLU A 327 -19.87 -16.25 -9.72
N GLY A 328 -19.91 -17.58 -9.66
CA GLY A 328 -20.63 -18.44 -10.60
C GLY A 328 -20.03 -18.52 -12.01
N PHE A 329 -18.70 -18.47 -12.15
CA PHE A 329 -18.06 -18.71 -13.44
C PHE A 329 -18.02 -20.21 -13.80
N THR A 330 -17.97 -20.51 -15.10
CA THR A 330 -17.78 -21.88 -15.62
C THR A 330 -16.32 -22.14 -15.95
N TYR A 331 -15.69 -21.18 -16.62
CA TYR A 331 -14.28 -21.23 -17.01
C TYR A 331 -13.56 -19.94 -16.61
N ALA A 332 -12.34 -20.09 -16.14
CA ALA A 332 -11.43 -19.01 -15.80
C ALA A 332 -10.07 -19.19 -16.49
N THR A 333 -9.54 -18.13 -17.07
CA THR A 333 -8.16 -18.08 -17.56
C THR A 333 -7.42 -16.98 -16.85
N ALA A 334 -6.38 -17.34 -16.08
CA ALA A 334 -5.47 -16.39 -15.46
C ALA A 334 -4.22 -16.25 -16.32
N LEU A 335 -3.91 -15.00 -16.72
CA LEU A 335 -2.75 -14.68 -17.54
C LEU A 335 -1.73 -13.89 -16.71
N ASP A 336 -0.46 -14.33 -16.76
CA ASP A 336 0.70 -13.64 -16.15
C ASP A 336 1.46 -12.93 -17.27
N LEU A 337 1.59 -11.60 -17.16
CA LEU A 337 2.29 -10.79 -18.16
C LEU A 337 3.81 -10.93 -17.99
N ASN A 338 4.51 -11.12 -19.08
CA ASN A 338 5.96 -11.27 -19.08
C ASN A 338 6.63 -9.92 -18.80
N MET A 339 7.35 -9.80 -17.66
CA MET A 339 8.08 -8.59 -17.26
C MET A 339 7.23 -7.30 -17.31
N GLY A 340 5.97 -7.35 -16.89
CA GLY A 340 4.93 -6.33 -17.09
C GLY A 340 5.41 -4.88 -17.00
N TYR A 341 6.06 -4.48 -15.90
CA TYR A 341 6.54 -3.09 -15.74
C TYR A 341 7.60 -2.69 -16.76
N TYR A 342 8.50 -3.59 -17.14
CA TYR A 342 9.57 -3.30 -18.11
C TYR A 342 9.05 -3.18 -19.55
N THR A 343 7.78 -3.47 -19.81
CA THR A 343 7.17 -3.22 -21.12
C THR A 343 6.92 -1.74 -21.38
N ILE A 344 6.88 -0.91 -20.34
CA ILE A 344 6.62 0.53 -20.43
C ILE A 344 7.94 1.30 -20.53
N ARG A 345 8.07 2.18 -21.51
CA ARG A 345 9.24 3.04 -21.66
C ARG A 345 9.20 4.23 -20.72
N LEU A 346 10.38 4.67 -20.26
CA LEU A 346 10.57 5.95 -19.60
C LEU A 346 11.04 7.00 -20.61
N ASP A 347 10.66 8.26 -20.40
CA ASP A 347 11.28 9.37 -21.10
C ASP A 347 12.75 9.55 -20.69
N PRO A 348 13.58 10.27 -21.46
CA PRO A 348 15.00 10.43 -21.18
C PRO A 348 15.31 11.06 -19.82
N ASP A 349 14.49 11.98 -19.33
CA ASP A 349 14.72 12.64 -18.04
C ASP A 349 14.31 11.74 -16.87
N SER A 350 13.20 11.03 -16.98
CA SER A 350 12.79 10.02 -16.02
C SER A 350 13.78 8.85 -15.94
N SER A 351 14.36 8.48 -17.08
CA SER A 351 15.43 7.48 -17.14
C SER A 351 16.65 7.92 -16.30
N LYS A 352 17.07 9.18 -16.37
CA LYS A 352 18.16 9.73 -15.55
C LYS A 352 17.83 9.67 -14.06
N ILE A 353 16.58 9.99 -13.65
CA ILE A 353 16.12 9.91 -12.27
C ILE A 353 16.22 8.48 -11.74
N CYS A 354 15.96 7.49 -12.58
CA CYS A 354 16.00 6.07 -12.25
C CYS A 354 17.40 5.45 -12.43
N THR A 355 18.46 6.21 -12.20
CA THR A 355 19.85 5.70 -12.28
C THR A 355 20.24 4.97 -11.01
N ILE A 356 20.73 3.74 -11.15
CA ILE A 356 21.20 2.88 -10.09
C ILE A 356 22.73 2.76 -10.09
N ILE A 357 23.31 2.47 -8.93
CA ILE A 357 24.76 2.37 -8.76
C ILE A 357 25.18 1.02 -8.19
N PHE A 358 26.21 0.46 -8.80
CA PHE A 358 26.96 -0.71 -8.34
C PHE A 358 28.43 -0.34 -8.07
N PRO A 359 29.22 -1.19 -7.39
CA PRO A 359 30.66 -0.96 -7.22
C PRO A 359 31.46 -0.81 -8.53
N TRP A 360 30.91 -1.25 -9.66
CA TRP A 360 31.56 -1.20 -10.98
C TRP A 360 30.93 -0.19 -11.94
N GLY A 361 29.89 0.56 -11.56
CA GLY A 361 29.35 1.60 -12.40
C GLY A 361 27.89 1.95 -12.17
N LYS A 362 27.39 2.89 -12.97
CA LYS A 362 26.01 3.37 -12.92
C LYS A 362 25.23 2.98 -14.17
N TYR A 363 23.96 2.66 -13.99
CA TYR A 363 23.04 2.26 -15.04
C TYR A 363 21.69 2.93 -14.87
N SER A 364 21.15 3.50 -15.93
CA SER A 364 19.79 4.08 -15.93
C SER A 364 18.78 3.07 -16.43
N TYR A 365 17.61 3.02 -15.81
CA TYR A 365 16.47 2.30 -16.36
C TYR A 365 15.90 3.03 -17.57
N LEU A 366 15.79 2.35 -18.70
CA LEU A 366 15.08 2.83 -19.90
C LEU A 366 13.59 2.48 -19.84
N ARG A 367 13.24 1.57 -18.95
CA ARG A 367 11.90 1.03 -18.76
C ARG A 367 11.44 1.30 -17.33
N LEU A 368 10.13 1.35 -17.12
CA LEU A 368 9.51 1.63 -15.82
C LEU A 368 9.97 0.60 -14.79
N PRO A 369 10.74 0.97 -13.76
CA PRO A 369 11.24 0.00 -12.79
C PRO A 369 10.22 -0.30 -11.73
N MET A 370 10.33 -1.48 -11.15
CA MET A 370 9.65 -1.83 -9.91
C MET A 370 10.23 -1.07 -8.74
N GLY A 371 9.39 -0.72 -7.76
CA GLY A 371 9.81 0.00 -6.56
C GLY A 371 9.66 1.52 -6.65
N ILE A 372 9.39 2.08 -7.82
CA ILE A 372 8.89 3.46 -7.96
C ILE A 372 7.45 3.51 -7.47
N ALA A 373 7.13 4.50 -6.64
CA ALA A 373 5.82 4.62 -6.01
C ALA A 373 4.66 4.77 -7.02
N CYS A 374 4.94 5.35 -8.19
CA CYS A 374 3.95 5.53 -9.26
C CYS A 374 3.81 4.30 -10.17
N SER A 375 4.74 3.33 -10.15
CA SER A 375 4.74 2.23 -11.11
C SER A 375 3.45 1.41 -11.08
N PRO A 376 2.91 1.02 -9.92
CA PRO A 376 1.64 0.31 -9.86
C PRO A 376 0.47 1.15 -10.39
N ASP A 377 0.44 2.45 -10.05
CA ASP A 377 -0.61 3.37 -10.49
C ASP A 377 -0.64 3.52 -12.01
N ILE A 378 0.55 3.71 -12.62
CA ILE A 378 0.72 3.86 -14.06
C ILE A 378 0.33 2.58 -14.78
N PHE A 379 0.81 1.43 -14.30
CA PHE A 379 0.53 0.14 -14.92
C PHE A 379 -0.97 -0.20 -14.85
N GLN A 380 -1.59 -0.01 -13.68
CA GLN A 380 -3.02 -0.25 -13.50
C GLN A 380 -3.87 0.67 -14.39
N ALA A 381 -3.52 1.96 -14.50
CA ALA A 381 -4.22 2.91 -15.35
C ALA A 381 -4.22 2.44 -16.82
N LYS A 382 -3.03 2.14 -17.35
CA LYS A 382 -2.86 1.65 -18.73
C LYS A 382 -3.57 0.30 -18.95
N MET A 383 -3.51 -0.62 -17.99
CA MET A 383 -4.18 -1.91 -18.08
C MET A 383 -5.70 -1.77 -18.04
N SER A 384 -6.22 -0.88 -17.22
CA SER A 384 -7.65 -0.58 -17.15
C SER A 384 -8.16 0.01 -18.46
N GLU A 385 -7.39 0.90 -19.09
CA GLU A 385 -7.69 1.45 -20.40
C GLU A 385 -7.65 0.37 -21.48
N LEU A 386 -6.60 -0.47 -21.48
CA LEU A 386 -6.45 -1.56 -22.46
C LEU A 386 -7.61 -2.56 -22.39
N MET A 387 -8.13 -2.84 -21.20
CA MET A 387 -9.21 -3.81 -20.98
C MET A 387 -10.61 -3.18 -20.91
N VAL A 388 -10.74 -1.88 -21.20
CA VAL A 388 -12.02 -1.18 -21.19
C VAL A 388 -13.08 -1.90 -22.05
N ALA A 389 -14.33 -1.96 -21.58
CA ALA A 389 -15.45 -2.64 -22.23
C ALA A 389 -15.32 -4.18 -22.39
N LEU A 390 -14.36 -4.82 -21.70
CA LEU A 390 -14.33 -6.27 -21.55
C LEU A 390 -14.83 -6.66 -20.17
N GLU A 391 -16.14 -6.70 -19.97
CA GLU A 391 -16.80 -6.98 -18.68
C GLU A 391 -16.43 -8.34 -18.08
N PHE A 392 -15.96 -9.27 -18.91
CA PHE A 392 -15.50 -10.60 -18.52
C PHE A 392 -14.00 -10.64 -18.12
N VAL A 393 -13.32 -9.49 -18.05
CA VAL A 393 -11.90 -9.38 -17.65
C VAL A 393 -11.80 -8.64 -16.33
N ARG A 394 -10.98 -9.16 -15.44
CA ARG A 394 -10.52 -8.46 -14.23
C ARG A 394 -9.02 -8.26 -14.33
N ALA A 395 -8.59 -7.01 -14.23
CA ALA A 395 -7.18 -6.65 -14.26
C ALA A 395 -6.77 -6.12 -12.89
N TYR A 396 -5.75 -6.73 -12.31
CA TYR A 396 -5.14 -6.26 -11.08
C TYR A 396 -3.63 -6.19 -11.28
N ILE A 397 -3.15 -5.01 -11.64
CA ILE A 397 -1.76 -4.76 -12.03
C ILE A 397 -1.38 -5.71 -13.21
N ASP A 398 -0.46 -6.63 -13.00
CA ASP A 398 0.05 -7.61 -13.98
C ASP A 398 -0.75 -8.93 -14.03
N ASP A 399 -1.68 -9.12 -13.10
CA ASP A 399 -2.55 -10.31 -13.06
C ASP A 399 -3.85 -10.04 -13.85
N LEU A 400 -4.04 -10.70 -14.98
CA LEU A 400 -5.27 -10.66 -15.76
C LEU A 400 -6.09 -11.92 -15.55
N LEU A 401 -7.37 -11.77 -15.30
CA LEU A 401 -8.31 -12.88 -15.15
C LEU A 401 -9.47 -12.71 -16.13
N CYS A 402 -9.60 -13.66 -17.07
CA CYS A 402 -10.76 -13.79 -17.96
C CYS A 402 -11.71 -14.84 -17.39
N ILE A 403 -12.96 -14.47 -17.11
CA ILE A 403 -13.97 -15.35 -16.53
C ILE A 403 -15.24 -15.35 -17.38
N THR A 404 -15.88 -16.51 -17.48
CA THR A 404 -17.12 -16.67 -18.27
C THR A 404 -18.07 -17.66 -17.61
N LYS A 405 -19.37 -17.49 -17.88
CA LYS A 405 -20.44 -18.36 -17.38
C LYS A 405 -21.00 -19.31 -18.47
N GLY A 406 -20.51 -19.17 -19.70
CA GLY A 406 -21.00 -19.90 -20.86
C GLY A 406 -20.24 -21.19 -21.15
N SER A 407 -20.35 -21.67 -22.41
CA SER A 407 -19.63 -22.83 -22.93
C SER A 407 -18.12 -22.55 -23.07
N LEU A 408 -17.34 -23.58 -23.34
CA LEU A 408 -15.91 -23.43 -23.66
C LEU A 408 -15.72 -22.58 -24.92
N ASP A 409 -16.52 -22.76 -25.94
CA ASP A 409 -16.41 -21.98 -27.19
C ASP A 409 -16.68 -20.48 -26.95
N ASP A 410 -17.64 -20.14 -26.06
CA ASP A 410 -17.83 -18.76 -25.59
C ASP A 410 -16.60 -18.24 -24.86
N HIS A 411 -16.01 -19.06 -23.96
CA HIS A 411 -14.79 -18.68 -23.24
C HIS A 411 -13.62 -18.43 -24.18
N LEU A 412 -13.37 -19.33 -25.14
CA LEU A 412 -12.30 -19.21 -26.13
C LEU A 412 -12.49 -17.97 -27.03
N SER A 413 -13.73 -17.68 -27.41
CA SER A 413 -14.06 -16.45 -28.16
C SER A 413 -13.72 -15.18 -27.38
N LYS A 414 -14.02 -15.15 -26.07
CA LYS A 414 -13.71 -14.04 -25.18
C LYS A 414 -12.22 -13.93 -24.89
N LEU A 415 -11.54 -15.06 -24.64
CA LEU A 415 -10.08 -15.13 -24.46
C LEU A 415 -9.35 -14.61 -25.72
N ARG A 416 -9.82 -14.95 -26.91
CA ARG A 416 -9.31 -14.42 -28.18
C ARG A 416 -9.31 -12.89 -28.20
N LYS A 417 -10.39 -12.26 -27.73
CA LYS A 417 -10.45 -10.77 -27.65
C LYS A 417 -9.39 -10.19 -26.72
N VAL A 418 -9.11 -10.85 -25.62
CA VAL A 418 -8.03 -10.45 -24.68
C VAL A 418 -6.67 -10.58 -25.35
N LEU A 419 -6.38 -11.74 -25.98
CA LEU A 419 -5.10 -11.98 -26.67
C LEU A 419 -4.87 -11.01 -27.83
N ILE A 420 -5.91 -10.65 -28.60
CA ILE A 420 -5.82 -9.62 -29.64
C ILE A 420 -5.39 -8.29 -29.04
N ARG A 421 -5.99 -7.87 -27.90
CA ARG A 421 -5.61 -6.59 -27.28
C ARG A 421 -4.18 -6.60 -26.76
N LEU A 422 -3.76 -7.68 -26.13
CA LEU A 422 -2.37 -7.83 -25.65
C LEU A 422 -1.37 -7.79 -26.80
N ARG A 423 -1.67 -8.50 -27.90
CA ARG A 423 -0.83 -8.48 -29.13
C ARG A 423 -0.71 -7.08 -29.72
N ARG A 424 -1.84 -6.38 -29.88
CA ARG A 424 -1.86 -5.01 -30.41
C ARG A 424 -1.13 -4.01 -29.52
N ALA A 425 -1.14 -4.23 -28.22
CA ALA A 425 -0.41 -3.42 -27.26
C ALA A 425 1.09 -3.76 -27.19
N GLY A 426 1.56 -4.78 -27.90
CA GLY A 426 2.97 -5.21 -27.84
C GLY A 426 3.35 -5.91 -26.53
N LEU A 427 2.38 -6.39 -25.78
CA LEU A 427 2.61 -7.13 -24.51
C LEU A 427 2.91 -8.60 -24.79
N LYS A 428 3.61 -9.23 -23.84
CA LYS A 428 3.95 -10.67 -23.88
C LYS A 428 3.40 -11.37 -22.63
N VAL A 429 3.15 -12.68 -22.77
CA VAL A 429 2.51 -13.51 -21.75
C VAL A 429 3.43 -14.69 -21.40
N ASN A 430 3.57 -15.02 -20.13
CA ASN A 430 4.31 -16.18 -19.67
C ASN A 430 3.38 -17.39 -19.56
N ALA A 431 3.29 -18.20 -20.62
CA ALA A 431 2.38 -19.34 -20.67
C ALA A 431 2.60 -20.35 -19.53
N ALA A 432 3.84 -20.55 -19.08
CA ALA A 432 4.16 -21.49 -18.00
C ALA A 432 3.55 -21.09 -16.63
N LYS A 433 3.21 -19.82 -16.47
CA LYS A 433 2.55 -19.30 -15.26
C LYS A 433 1.06 -19.04 -15.43
N CYS A 434 0.53 -19.24 -16.64
CA CYS A 434 -0.88 -19.08 -16.91
C CYS A 434 -1.67 -20.32 -16.51
N SER A 435 -2.96 -20.09 -16.19
CA SER A 435 -3.95 -21.13 -16.01
C SER A 435 -5.03 -20.92 -17.07
N PHE A 436 -5.23 -21.90 -17.96
CA PHE A 436 -6.17 -21.78 -19.07
C PHE A 436 -7.44 -22.57 -18.84
N CYS A 437 -8.58 -21.97 -19.13
CA CYS A 437 -9.92 -22.60 -19.13
C CYS A 437 -10.20 -23.42 -17.86
N ALA A 438 -9.62 -23.03 -16.75
CA ALA A 438 -9.72 -23.77 -15.49
C ALA A 438 -11.10 -23.63 -14.85
N THR A 439 -11.53 -24.69 -14.16
CA THR A 439 -12.71 -24.69 -13.30
C THR A 439 -12.39 -24.22 -11.89
N GLU A 440 -11.09 -24.22 -11.54
CA GLU A 440 -10.52 -23.72 -10.31
C GLU A 440 -9.17 -23.10 -10.62
N THR A 441 -8.86 -21.89 -10.14
CA THR A 441 -7.58 -21.20 -10.41
C THR A 441 -7.12 -20.35 -9.23
N GLU A 442 -5.81 -20.22 -9.08
CA GLU A 442 -5.21 -19.31 -8.11
C GLU A 442 -5.23 -17.87 -8.67
N TYR A 443 -5.80 -16.94 -7.91
CA TYR A 443 -5.81 -15.52 -8.25
C TYR A 443 -5.71 -14.65 -6.99
N LEU A 444 -4.82 -13.66 -7.00
CA LEU A 444 -4.62 -12.70 -5.90
C LEU A 444 -4.47 -13.35 -4.51
N GLY A 445 -3.85 -14.54 -4.45
CA GLY A 445 -3.61 -15.24 -3.18
C GLY A 445 -4.79 -16.05 -2.64
N TYR A 446 -5.81 -16.25 -3.44
CA TYR A 446 -6.98 -17.10 -3.19
C TYR A 446 -7.10 -18.17 -4.27
N VAL A 447 -7.89 -19.19 -3.99
CA VAL A 447 -8.32 -20.16 -4.97
C VAL A 447 -9.76 -19.83 -5.34
N LEU A 448 -9.97 -19.52 -6.62
CA LEU A 448 -11.30 -19.28 -7.18
C LEU A 448 -11.88 -20.62 -7.64
N THR A 449 -13.09 -20.91 -7.24
CA THR A 449 -13.84 -22.10 -7.66
C THR A 449 -15.22 -21.70 -8.17
N ARG A 450 -15.92 -22.59 -8.85
CA ARG A 450 -17.30 -22.35 -9.29
C ARG A 450 -18.27 -22.06 -8.14
N GLU A 451 -17.98 -22.58 -6.95
CA GLU A 451 -18.81 -22.46 -5.75
C GLU A 451 -18.45 -21.24 -4.89
N GLY A 452 -17.35 -20.57 -5.20
CA GLY A 452 -16.87 -19.42 -4.44
C GLY A 452 -15.36 -19.36 -4.29
N ILE A 453 -14.90 -18.73 -3.22
CA ILE A 453 -13.49 -18.40 -2.99
C ILE A 453 -12.98 -19.17 -1.78
N LYS A 454 -11.82 -19.82 -1.93
CA LYS A 454 -11.13 -20.58 -0.88
C LYS A 454 -9.77 -19.95 -0.57
N PRO A 455 -9.23 -20.11 0.64
CA PRO A 455 -7.85 -19.75 0.92
C PRO A 455 -6.89 -20.68 0.17
N GLN A 456 -5.68 -20.18 -0.16
CA GLN A 456 -4.65 -21.03 -0.77
C GLN A 456 -4.21 -22.15 0.20
N PRO A 457 -4.24 -23.43 -0.21
CA PRO A 457 -3.86 -24.56 0.65
C PRO A 457 -2.47 -24.40 1.28
N LYS A 458 -1.46 -24.02 0.48
CA LYS A 458 -0.08 -23.81 0.96
C LYS A 458 0.02 -22.76 2.08
N LYS A 459 -0.81 -21.72 2.03
CA LYS A 459 -0.83 -20.69 3.09
C LYS A 459 -1.57 -21.18 4.33
N VAL A 460 -2.63 -21.97 4.17
CA VAL A 460 -3.34 -22.62 5.27
C VAL A 460 -2.41 -23.61 5.96
N GLU A 461 -1.72 -24.47 5.22
CA GLU A 461 -0.72 -25.41 5.75
C GLU A 461 0.39 -24.68 6.52
N ALA A 462 0.89 -23.56 5.99
CA ALA A 462 1.88 -22.73 6.69
C ALA A 462 1.36 -22.15 8.01
N ILE A 463 0.06 -21.85 8.11
CA ILE A 463 -0.58 -21.40 9.37
C ILE A 463 -0.75 -22.58 10.33
N LEU A 464 -1.19 -23.74 9.82
CA LEU A 464 -1.38 -24.95 10.62
C LEU A 464 -0.06 -25.53 11.15
N ALA A 465 1.04 -25.36 10.42
CA ALA A 465 2.37 -25.77 10.84
C ALA A 465 3.00 -24.87 11.91
N LEU A 466 2.36 -23.75 12.27
CA LEU A 466 2.86 -22.88 13.34
C LEU A 466 2.69 -23.55 14.71
N THR A 467 3.76 -23.54 15.50
CA THR A 467 3.67 -23.88 16.90
C THR A 467 2.81 -22.85 17.66
N PRO A 468 2.07 -23.25 18.69
CA PRO A 468 1.28 -22.32 19.49
C PRO A 468 2.13 -21.13 19.95
N PRO A 469 1.63 -19.88 19.82
CA PRO A 469 2.36 -18.69 20.23
C PRO A 469 2.71 -18.71 21.71
N GLN A 470 3.99 -18.59 22.06
CA GLN A 470 4.48 -18.57 23.44
C GLN A 470 4.70 -17.15 23.99
N ASN A 471 4.57 -16.14 23.16
CA ASN A 471 4.71 -14.74 23.55
C ASN A 471 3.88 -13.81 22.63
N VAL A 472 3.68 -12.57 23.09
CA VAL A 472 2.87 -11.56 22.40
C VAL A 472 3.35 -11.30 20.97
N LYS A 473 4.66 -11.34 20.71
CA LYS A 473 5.21 -11.13 19.35
C LYS A 473 4.81 -12.25 18.39
N GLN A 474 4.85 -13.49 18.85
CA GLN A 474 4.42 -14.65 18.05
C GLN A 474 2.90 -14.63 17.86
N LEU A 475 2.13 -14.25 18.89
CA LEU A 475 0.69 -14.11 18.80
C LEU A 475 0.29 -13.02 17.79
N ARG A 476 0.95 -11.85 17.81
CA ARG A 476 0.73 -10.80 16.80
C ARG A 476 1.04 -11.27 15.38
N ARG A 477 2.09 -12.07 15.21
CA ARG A 477 2.44 -12.66 13.91
C ARG A 477 1.33 -13.61 13.45
N PHE A 478 0.86 -14.51 14.30
CA PHE A 478 -0.24 -15.43 14.01
C PHE A 478 -1.51 -14.67 13.61
N LEU A 479 -1.94 -13.70 14.45
CA LEU A 479 -3.11 -12.88 14.19
C LEU A 479 -2.98 -12.10 12.84
N GLY A 480 -1.78 -11.61 12.52
CA GLY A 480 -1.51 -10.97 11.23
C GLY A 480 -1.64 -11.91 10.04
N MET A 481 -1.22 -13.17 10.18
CA MET A 481 -1.34 -14.18 9.12
C MET A 481 -2.79 -14.57 8.86
N VAL A 482 -3.56 -14.85 9.90
CA VAL A 482 -4.98 -15.23 9.76
C VAL A 482 -5.87 -14.04 9.34
N GLN A 483 -5.44 -12.81 9.62
CA GLN A 483 -6.13 -11.60 9.19
C GLN A 483 -6.20 -11.45 7.67
N TYR A 484 -5.27 -12.05 6.93
CA TYR A 484 -5.28 -12.02 5.46
C TYR A 484 -6.57 -12.61 4.88
N TYR A 485 -7.09 -13.69 5.50
CA TYR A 485 -8.31 -14.38 5.09
C TYR A 485 -9.55 -13.95 5.88
N ARG A 486 -9.55 -12.74 6.45
CA ARG A 486 -10.61 -12.23 7.31
C ARG A 486 -12.02 -12.30 6.70
N ASP A 487 -12.11 -12.11 5.38
CA ASP A 487 -13.36 -12.04 4.65
C ASP A 487 -13.97 -13.44 4.38
N LEU A 488 -13.21 -14.51 4.63
CA LEU A 488 -13.66 -15.90 4.52
C LEU A 488 -14.18 -16.49 5.86
N TRP A 489 -14.12 -15.71 6.96
CA TRP A 489 -14.49 -16.20 8.29
C TRP A 489 -15.76 -15.55 8.81
N ALA A 490 -16.84 -16.31 8.87
CA ALA A 490 -18.01 -15.91 9.62
C ALA A 490 -17.66 -15.81 11.13
N ARG A 491 -18.16 -14.77 11.81
CA ARG A 491 -18.01 -14.55 13.26
C ARG A 491 -16.55 -14.53 13.75
N ARG A 492 -15.60 -14.17 12.87
CA ARG A 492 -14.17 -14.14 13.18
C ARG A 492 -13.81 -13.32 14.42
N SER A 493 -14.46 -12.16 14.60
CA SER A 493 -14.17 -11.26 15.73
C SER A 493 -14.44 -11.92 17.06
N GLU A 494 -15.52 -12.70 17.17
CA GLU A 494 -15.85 -13.46 18.37
C GLU A 494 -14.81 -14.56 18.64
N MET A 495 -14.42 -15.29 17.57
CA MET A 495 -13.45 -16.38 17.69
C MET A 495 -12.05 -15.88 18.06
N LEU A 496 -11.65 -14.70 17.60
CA LEU A 496 -10.32 -14.14 17.86
C LEU A 496 -10.28 -13.20 19.07
N SER A 497 -11.42 -12.81 19.65
CA SER A 497 -11.46 -11.92 20.83
C SER A 497 -10.57 -12.40 21.97
N PRO A 498 -10.62 -13.66 22.44
CA PRO A 498 -9.76 -14.11 23.54
C PRO A 498 -8.26 -14.00 23.24
N LEU A 499 -7.86 -14.19 21.98
CA LEU A 499 -6.46 -14.07 21.56
C LEU A 499 -6.03 -12.60 21.37
N THR A 500 -6.97 -11.74 21.00
CA THR A 500 -6.66 -10.31 20.83
C THR A 500 -6.60 -9.57 22.17
N ASP A 501 -7.27 -10.06 23.19
CA ASP A 501 -7.22 -9.50 24.53
C ASP A 501 -5.86 -9.77 25.22
N LEU A 502 -5.09 -10.73 24.71
CA LEU A 502 -3.72 -11.04 25.14
C LEU A 502 -2.63 -10.20 24.45
N VAL A 503 -2.98 -9.28 23.52
CA VAL A 503 -2.06 -8.54 22.68
C VAL A 503 -2.04 -7.05 22.98
#